data_dcb680d813d4bef2ba27cc93e1a21f12
#
_entry.id   dcb680d813d4bef2ba27cc93e1a21f12
#
_cell.length_a   1.000
_cell.length_b   1.000
_cell.length_c   1.000
_cell.angle_alpha   90.00
_cell.angle_beta   90.00
_cell.angle_gamma   90.00
#
_symmetry.space_group_name_H-M   'P 1'
#
loop_
_entity.id
_entity.type
_entity.pdbx_description
1 polymer ?
#
loop_
_entity_poly.entity_id
_entity_poly.type
_entity_poly.pdbx_seq_one_letter_code
_entity_poly.pdbx_strand_id
1 'polypeptide(L)'
;MKVVLTLGATAALAAVPAFADCSYPAAPEHLPDGNTATMQEMVDGQKAVKAYNDSMNAYLNCLKLEHDDAVGKLAPAAGAKQTDDEKKAADDRKKAMDAIEIQKHNAAIDALQQVADRFNEQVRVFKKKAADAGDKKKG
;
A
#
# COMPACT_ATOMS: atom_id res chain seq x y z
N MET A 1 34.48 7.81 58.01
CA MET A 1 34.12 6.98 56.88
C MET A 1 32.70 7.37 56.44
N LYS A 2 32.57 8.10 55.31
CA LYS A 2 31.27 8.49 54.73
C LYS A 2 30.98 7.54 53.56
N VAL A 3 29.93 6.73 53.71
CA VAL A 3 29.44 5.86 52.65
C VAL A 3 28.44 6.65 51.81
N VAL A 4 28.77 6.91 50.56
CA VAL A 4 27.87 7.54 49.57
C VAL A 4 27.13 6.42 48.83
N LEU A 5 25.83 6.30 49.09
CA LEU A 5 24.93 5.42 48.35
C LEU A 5 24.49 6.12 47.06
N THR A 6 24.98 5.68 45.92
CA THR A 6 24.49 6.11 44.61
C THR A 6 23.25 5.29 44.20
N LEU A 7 22.08 5.93 44.23
CA LEU A 7 20.86 5.36 43.65
C LEU A 7 20.97 5.42 42.11
N GLY A 8 21.11 4.25 41.48
CA GLY A 8 21.00 4.12 40.04
C GLY A 8 19.53 4.12 39.64
N ALA A 9 19.09 5.17 38.93
CA ALA A 9 17.78 5.23 38.32
C ALA A 9 17.80 4.43 36.98
N THR A 10 17.21 3.23 36.96
CA THR A 10 16.95 2.48 35.73
C THR A 10 15.73 3.06 35.04
N ALA A 11 15.95 3.82 33.98
CA ALA A 11 14.89 4.27 33.08
C ALA A 11 14.40 3.06 32.24
N ALA A 12 13.22 2.54 32.57
CA ALA A 12 12.52 1.56 31.71
C ALA A 12 12.03 2.28 30.47
N LEU A 13 12.68 2.04 29.32
CA LEU A 13 12.13 2.41 28.00
C LEU A 13 10.88 1.55 27.76
N ALA A 14 9.71 2.15 27.93
CA ALA A 14 8.48 1.60 27.44
C ALA A 14 8.55 1.60 25.90
N ALA A 15 8.73 0.43 25.30
CA ALA A 15 8.58 0.25 23.87
C ALA A 15 7.11 0.50 23.53
N VAL A 16 6.80 1.69 23.03
CA VAL A 16 5.50 2.00 22.40
C VAL A 16 5.44 1.14 21.16
N PRO A 17 4.42 0.28 20.96
CA PRO A 17 4.25 -0.38 19.68
C PRO A 17 4.06 0.72 18.64
N ALA A 18 5.05 0.91 17.78
CA ALA A 18 4.89 1.70 16.57
C ALA A 18 3.89 0.94 15.71
N PHE A 19 2.62 1.37 15.71
CA PHE A 19 1.73 1.03 14.62
C PHE A 19 2.37 1.64 13.38
N ALA A 20 2.99 0.79 12.58
CA ALA A 20 3.51 1.21 11.30
C ALA A 20 2.30 1.57 10.45
N ASP A 21 2.04 2.87 10.28
CA ASP A 21 1.07 3.35 9.30
C ASP A 21 1.37 2.66 7.97
N CYS A 22 0.34 2.05 7.36
CA CYS A 22 0.50 1.35 6.09
C CYS A 22 1.03 2.35 5.05
N SER A 23 2.31 2.20 4.67
CA SER A 23 2.95 3.09 3.72
C SER A 23 2.39 2.89 2.32
N TYR A 24 1.82 3.95 1.74
CA TYR A 24 1.35 3.92 0.36
C TYR A 24 2.55 3.84 -0.61
N PRO A 25 2.61 2.84 -1.52
CA PRO A 25 3.75 2.66 -2.42
C PRO A 25 3.86 3.78 -3.45
N ALA A 26 5.08 4.23 -3.73
CA ALA A 26 5.33 5.15 -4.83
C ALA A 26 5.20 4.42 -6.17
N ALA A 27 4.48 5.03 -7.12
CA ALA A 27 4.41 4.52 -8.49
C ALA A 27 5.79 4.64 -9.17
N PRO A 28 6.08 3.80 -10.21
CA PRO A 28 7.29 3.95 -11.00
C PRO A 28 7.39 5.36 -11.59
N GLU A 29 8.49 6.05 -11.32
CA GLU A 29 8.72 7.44 -11.78
C GLU A 29 8.76 7.51 -13.32
N HIS A 30 9.36 6.50 -13.95
CA HIS A 30 9.51 6.41 -15.39
C HIS A 30 9.04 5.06 -15.91
N LEU A 31 8.22 5.10 -16.94
CA LEU A 31 7.89 3.97 -17.79
C LEU A 31 8.58 4.15 -19.14
N PRO A 32 9.06 3.06 -19.78
CA PRO A 32 9.73 3.16 -21.08
C PRO A 32 8.77 3.73 -22.15
N ASP A 33 9.30 4.57 -23.05
CA ASP A 33 8.58 5.02 -24.24
C ASP A 33 8.69 3.99 -25.35
N GLY A 34 7.58 3.40 -25.76
CA GLY A 34 7.54 2.37 -26.79
C GLY A 34 8.08 2.80 -28.16
N ASN A 35 8.16 4.12 -28.44
CA ASN A 35 8.75 4.62 -29.69
C ASN A 35 10.28 4.58 -29.67
N THR A 36 10.91 4.72 -28.52
CA THR A 36 12.37 4.89 -28.42
C THR A 36 13.04 3.76 -27.65
N ALA A 37 12.31 3.12 -26.74
CA ALA A 37 12.84 2.10 -25.86
C ALA A 37 13.43 0.89 -26.62
N THR A 38 14.44 0.30 -26.00
CA THR A 38 14.98 -1.02 -26.35
C THR A 38 14.13 -2.13 -25.75
N MET A 39 14.30 -3.37 -26.21
CA MET A 39 13.65 -4.54 -25.61
C MET A 39 14.01 -4.66 -24.12
N GLN A 40 15.26 -4.39 -23.74
CA GLN A 40 15.69 -4.48 -22.33
C GLN A 40 14.96 -3.45 -21.45
N GLU A 41 14.82 -2.21 -21.91
CA GLU A 41 14.08 -1.17 -21.19
C GLU A 41 12.60 -1.54 -21.02
N MET A 42 11.99 -2.16 -22.05
CA MET A 42 10.61 -2.66 -21.94
C MET A 42 10.49 -3.78 -20.88
N VAL A 43 11.46 -4.70 -20.82
CA VAL A 43 11.52 -5.76 -19.79
C VAL A 43 11.71 -5.15 -18.39
N ASP A 44 12.55 -4.14 -18.25
CA ASP A 44 12.79 -3.49 -16.97
C ASP A 44 11.57 -2.67 -16.52
N GLY A 45 10.87 -2.02 -17.46
CA GLY A 45 9.57 -1.40 -17.22
C GLY A 45 8.52 -2.40 -16.72
N GLN A 46 8.45 -3.58 -17.32
CA GLN A 46 7.57 -4.66 -16.85
C GLN A 46 7.88 -5.09 -15.42
N LYS A 47 9.17 -5.23 -15.08
CA LYS A 47 9.58 -5.56 -13.70
C LYS A 47 9.19 -4.46 -12.72
N ALA A 48 9.34 -3.19 -13.10
CA ALA A 48 8.96 -2.06 -12.26
C ALA A 48 7.45 -2.02 -11.99
N VAL A 49 6.61 -2.25 -13.01
CA VAL A 49 5.16 -2.35 -12.87
C VAL A 49 4.78 -3.54 -11.97
N LYS A 50 5.44 -4.69 -12.15
CA LYS A 50 5.21 -5.86 -11.28
C LYS A 50 5.58 -5.56 -9.83
N ALA A 51 6.73 -4.98 -9.58
CA ALA A 51 7.18 -4.62 -8.22
C ALA A 51 6.21 -3.63 -7.55
N TYR A 52 5.70 -2.65 -8.30
CA TYR A 52 4.67 -1.73 -7.82
C TYR A 52 3.38 -2.47 -7.45
N ASN A 53 2.92 -3.40 -8.29
CA ASN A 53 1.75 -4.23 -8.00
C ASN A 53 1.94 -5.06 -6.72
N ASP A 54 3.10 -5.71 -6.57
CA ASP A 54 3.42 -6.51 -5.38
C ASP A 54 3.42 -5.62 -4.10
N SER A 55 4.02 -4.42 -4.19
CA SER A 55 4.03 -3.45 -3.08
C SER A 55 2.63 -2.94 -2.73
N MET A 56 1.79 -2.68 -3.73
CA MET A 56 0.41 -2.23 -3.52
C MET A 56 -0.44 -3.34 -2.89
N ASN A 57 -0.25 -4.60 -3.28
CA ASN A 57 -0.92 -5.73 -2.63
C ASN A 57 -0.50 -5.85 -1.15
N ALA A 58 0.77 -5.61 -0.83
CA ALA A 58 1.23 -5.57 0.55
C ALA A 58 0.57 -4.42 1.34
N TYR A 59 0.44 -3.24 0.72
CA TYR A 59 -0.28 -2.10 1.30
C TYR A 59 -1.76 -2.41 1.57
N LEU A 60 -2.46 -3.03 0.62
CA LEU A 60 -3.87 -3.41 0.77
C LEU A 60 -4.06 -4.43 1.89
N ASN A 61 -3.16 -5.42 2.00
CA ASN A 61 -3.17 -6.37 3.11
C ASN A 61 -2.92 -5.68 4.47
N CYS A 62 -2.01 -4.72 4.50
CA CYS A 62 -1.75 -3.92 5.70
C CYS A 62 -2.99 -3.12 6.10
N LEU A 63 -3.65 -2.43 5.17
CA LEU A 63 -4.90 -1.67 5.43
C LEU A 63 -5.98 -2.57 6.05
N LYS A 64 -6.14 -3.77 5.49
CA LYS A 64 -7.10 -4.74 6.03
C LYS A 64 -6.79 -5.11 7.47
N LEU A 65 -5.53 -5.38 7.80
CA LEU A 65 -5.11 -5.71 9.16
C LEU A 65 -5.32 -4.55 10.14
N GLU A 66 -4.98 -3.31 9.73
CA GLU A 66 -5.25 -2.11 10.53
C GLU A 66 -6.75 -1.91 10.78
N HIS A 67 -7.57 -2.09 9.74
CA HIS A 67 -9.02 -1.99 9.84
C HIS A 67 -9.59 -3.06 10.79
N ASP A 68 -9.21 -4.33 10.62
CA ASP A 68 -9.68 -5.45 11.44
C ASP A 68 -9.29 -5.25 12.93
N ASP A 69 -8.07 -4.80 13.21
CA ASP A 69 -7.62 -4.47 14.56
C ASP A 69 -8.41 -3.29 15.17
N ALA A 70 -8.62 -2.24 14.40
CA ALA A 70 -9.34 -1.07 14.85
C ALA A 70 -10.83 -1.37 15.11
N VAL A 71 -11.48 -2.17 14.24
CA VAL A 71 -12.86 -2.65 14.46
C VAL A 71 -12.92 -3.58 15.66
N GLY A 72 -11.95 -4.47 15.82
CA GLY A 72 -11.87 -5.37 16.99
C GLY A 72 -11.81 -4.60 18.32
N LYS A 73 -11.17 -3.45 18.36
CA LYS A 73 -11.10 -2.58 19.55
C LYS A 73 -12.42 -1.86 19.88
N LEU A 74 -13.40 -1.86 18.98
CA LEU A 74 -14.74 -1.34 19.26
C LEU A 74 -15.61 -2.36 20.04
N ALA A 75 -15.21 -3.64 20.06
CA ALA A 75 -15.91 -4.65 20.83
C ALA A 75 -15.81 -4.36 22.33
N PRO A 76 -16.90 -4.58 23.11
CA PRO A 76 -16.86 -4.42 24.55
C PRO A 76 -15.91 -5.43 25.19
N ALA A 77 -15.30 -5.07 26.31
CA ALA A 77 -14.55 -6.03 27.11
C ALA A 77 -15.44 -7.24 27.49
N ALA A 78 -14.85 -8.42 27.58
CA ALA A 78 -15.58 -9.65 27.88
C ALA A 78 -16.42 -9.49 29.16
N GLY A 79 -17.75 -9.71 29.05
CA GLY A 79 -18.69 -9.58 30.15
C GLY A 79 -19.21 -8.16 30.43
N ALA A 80 -18.74 -7.13 29.75
CA ALA A 80 -19.26 -5.77 29.88
C ALA A 80 -20.61 -5.63 29.15
N LYS A 81 -21.60 -5.05 29.83
CA LYS A 81 -22.88 -4.68 29.22
C LYS A 81 -22.75 -3.28 28.62
N GLN A 82 -23.00 -3.14 27.35
CA GLN A 82 -23.08 -1.84 26.68
C GLN A 82 -24.49 -1.27 26.75
N THR A 83 -24.59 0.03 26.93
CA THR A 83 -25.83 0.78 26.74
C THR A 83 -26.17 0.86 25.25
N ASP A 84 -27.41 1.22 24.93
CA ASP A 84 -27.82 1.36 23.51
C ASP A 84 -27.10 2.53 22.82
N ASP A 85 -26.80 3.59 23.56
CA ASP A 85 -26.01 4.72 23.04
C ASP A 85 -24.55 4.31 22.74
N GLU A 86 -23.92 3.50 23.59
CA GLU A 86 -22.57 2.98 23.35
C GLU A 86 -22.52 2.05 22.14
N LYS A 87 -23.52 1.18 21.96
CA LYS A 87 -23.63 0.33 20.77
C LYS A 87 -23.77 1.18 19.51
N LYS A 88 -24.68 2.16 19.54
CA LYS A 88 -24.88 3.07 18.42
C LYS A 88 -23.58 3.83 18.07
N ALA A 89 -22.88 4.34 19.07
CA ALA A 89 -21.62 5.02 18.86
C ALA A 89 -20.53 4.11 18.25
N ALA A 90 -20.47 2.84 18.67
CA ALA A 90 -19.57 1.85 18.10
C ALA A 90 -19.92 1.52 16.64
N ASP A 91 -21.21 1.35 16.33
CA ASP A 91 -21.69 1.12 14.96
C ASP A 91 -21.41 2.30 14.03
N ASP A 92 -21.61 3.53 14.49
CA ASP A 92 -21.33 4.74 13.71
C ASP A 92 -19.82 4.88 13.44
N ARG A 93 -18.97 4.57 14.44
CA ARG A 93 -17.51 4.53 14.26
C ARG A 93 -17.09 3.44 13.26
N LYS A 94 -17.64 2.23 13.39
CA LYS A 94 -17.35 1.14 12.45
C LYS A 94 -17.69 1.55 11.03
N LYS A 95 -18.86 2.11 10.77
CA LYS A 95 -19.28 2.59 9.43
C LYS A 95 -18.31 3.63 8.86
N ALA A 96 -17.83 4.55 9.71
CA ALA A 96 -16.86 5.56 9.28
C ALA A 96 -15.51 4.92 8.90
N MET A 97 -15.06 3.92 9.65
CA MET A 97 -13.83 3.17 9.37
C MET A 97 -13.94 2.34 8.10
N ASP A 98 -15.08 1.63 7.92
CA ASP A 98 -15.38 0.87 6.70
C ASP A 98 -15.34 1.78 5.45
N ALA A 99 -15.92 2.98 5.55
CA ALA A 99 -15.92 3.95 4.44
C ALA A 99 -14.51 4.43 4.08
N ILE A 100 -13.67 4.69 5.07
CA ILE A 100 -12.27 5.11 4.87
C ILE A 100 -11.45 3.97 4.24
N GLU A 101 -11.62 2.75 4.73
CA GLU A 101 -10.93 1.57 4.18
C GLU A 101 -11.30 1.36 2.71
N ILE A 102 -12.59 1.38 2.37
CA ILE A 102 -13.09 1.28 0.99
C ILE A 102 -12.51 2.38 0.11
N GLN A 103 -12.47 3.63 0.58
CA GLN A 103 -11.91 4.75 -0.18
C GLN A 103 -10.42 4.55 -0.47
N LYS A 104 -9.62 4.16 0.53
CA LYS A 104 -8.20 3.88 0.37
C LYS A 104 -7.96 2.70 -0.57
N HIS A 105 -8.75 1.63 -0.42
CA HIS A 105 -8.69 0.44 -1.28
C HIS A 105 -8.97 0.81 -2.74
N ASN A 106 -10.05 1.52 -3.02
CA ASN A 106 -10.41 1.92 -4.39
C ASN A 106 -9.33 2.82 -5.01
N ALA A 107 -8.81 3.79 -4.26
CA ALA A 107 -7.72 4.65 -4.73
C ALA A 107 -6.46 3.85 -5.09
N ALA A 108 -6.14 2.80 -4.33
CA ALA A 108 -5.01 1.91 -4.62
C ALA A 108 -5.24 1.09 -5.89
N ILE A 109 -6.45 0.56 -6.09
CA ILE A 109 -6.80 -0.19 -7.32
C ILE A 109 -6.76 0.73 -8.54
N ASP A 110 -7.31 1.94 -8.45
CA ASP A 110 -7.28 2.93 -9.54
C ASP A 110 -5.84 3.28 -9.93
N ALA A 111 -4.96 3.46 -8.94
CA ALA A 111 -3.55 3.76 -9.18
C ALA A 111 -2.81 2.60 -9.86
N LEU A 112 -3.09 1.35 -9.44
CA LEU A 112 -2.57 0.16 -10.11
C LEU A 112 -2.99 0.10 -11.57
N GLN A 113 -4.28 0.32 -11.83
CA GLN A 113 -4.83 0.27 -13.18
C GLN A 113 -4.22 1.34 -14.08
N GLN A 114 -4.08 2.57 -13.58
CA GLN A 114 -3.44 3.66 -14.34
C GLN A 114 -2.01 3.33 -14.75
N VAL A 115 -1.20 2.77 -13.84
CA VAL A 115 0.18 2.37 -14.15
C VAL A 115 0.21 1.23 -15.18
N ALA A 116 -0.65 0.22 -15.00
CA ALA A 116 -0.75 -0.91 -15.93
C ALA A 116 -1.20 -0.47 -17.33
N ASP A 117 -2.21 0.40 -17.43
CA ASP A 117 -2.73 0.90 -18.71
C ASP A 117 -1.68 1.74 -19.44
N ARG A 118 -0.97 2.62 -18.73
CA ARG A 118 0.14 3.40 -19.31
C ARG A 118 1.23 2.49 -19.85
N PHE A 119 1.64 1.48 -19.10
CA PHE A 119 2.66 0.53 -19.57
C PHE A 119 2.17 -0.30 -20.76
N ASN A 120 0.94 -0.81 -20.72
CA ASN A 120 0.34 -1.58 -21.81
C ASN A 120 0.25 -0.76 -23.11
N GLU A 121 -0.01 0.55 -23.01
CA GLU A 121 0.05 1.44 -24.18
C GLU A 121 1.46 1.47 -24.76
N GLN A 122 2.49 1.63 -23.93
CA GLN A 122 3.88 1.62 -24.41
C GLN A 122 4.28 0.29 -25.04
N VAL A 123 3.78 -0.82 -24.50
CA VAL A 123 3.98 -2.15 -25.11
C VAL A 123 3.33 -2.24 -26.51
N ARG A 124 2.12 -1.68 -26.69
CA ARG A 124 1.45 -1.63 -28.00
C ARG A 124 2.25 -0.81 -29.02
N VAL A 125 2.72 0.36 -28.60
CA VAL A 125 3.56 1.24 -29.42
C VAL A 125 4.85 0.54 -29.82
N PHE A 126 5.54 -0.10 -28.88
CA PHE A 126 6.77 -0.83 -29.13
C PHE A 126 6.59 -1.98 -30.14
N LYS A 127 5.53 -2.78 -29.97
CA LYS A 127 5.21 -3.89 -30.88
C LYS A 127 4.90 -3.39 -32.29
N LYS A 128 4.15 -2.31 -32.43
CA LYS A 128 3.84 -1.72 -33.74
C LYS A 128 5.11 -1.25 -34.45
N LYS A 129 5.98 -0.52 -33.76
CA LYS A 129 7.28 -0.07 -34.31
C LYS A 129 8.12 -1.27 -34.78
N ALA A 130 8.18 -2.34 -33.99
CA ALA A 130 8.94 -3.54 -34.36
C ALA A 130 8.37 -4.23 -35.62
N ALA A 131 7.04 -4.27 -35.77
CA ALA A 131 6.38 -4.80 -36.94
C ALA A 131 6.68 -3.95 -38.20
N ASP A 132 6.53 -2.62 -38.12
CA ASP A 132 6.80 -1.67 -39.19
C ASP A 132 8.26 -1.72 -39.67
N ALA A 133 9.21 -1.95 -38.73
CA ALA A 133 10.62 -2.11 -39.07
C ALA A 133 10.92 -3.46 -39.73
N GLY A 134 10.16 -4.52 -39.43
CA GLY A 134 10.26 -5.85 -40.05
C GLY A 134 9.80 -5.85 -41.49
N ASP A 135 8.70 -5.15 -41.79
CA ASP A 135 8.14 -5.06 -43.16
C ASP A 135 9.05 -4.28 -44.11
N LYS A 136 9.68 -3.19 -43.63
CA LYS A 136 10.65 -2.42 -44.43
C LYS A 136 11.91 -3.18 -44.79
N LYS A 137 12.21 -4.29 -44.16
CA LYS A 137 13.39 -5.11 -44.41
C LYS A 137 13.15 -6.23 -45.44
N LYS A 138 11.87 -6.50 -45.78
CA LYS A 138 11.45 -7.53 -46.71
C LYS A 138 11.10 -7.03 -48.11
N GLY A 139 11.03 -5.73 -48.35
CA GLY A 139 10.82 -5.10 -49.67
C GLY A 139 12.11 -4.43 -50.18
#